data_0d9a636b5f93b728731a2b27f4a200b1
#
_entry.id   0d9a636b5f93b728731a2b27f4a200b1
#
_cell.length_a   1.000
_cell.length_b   1.000
_cell.length_c   1.000
_cell.angle_alpha   90.00
_cell.angle_beta   90.00
_cell.angle_gamma   90.00
#
_symmetry.space_group_name_H-M   'P 1'
#
loop_
_entity.id
_entity.type
_entity.pdbx_description
1 polymer ?
#
loop_
_entity_poly.entity_id
_entity_poly.type
_entity_poly.pdbx_seq_one_letter_code
_entity_poly.pdbx_strand_id
1 'polypeptide(L)'
;MIYKIFPVALFLLFSIYTDKTNFSDPIKTHKKVLACNIISSSDSNIETIYNNLHSNDYNLPNLESFKEALKGYYSLKEKGLVQKDILTLVDFSLSSNVRRLWVIDLNTNTILYNSLVAHGRNTGEEFANSFSNANSSY
;
A
#
# COMPACT_ATOMS: atom_id res chain seq x y z
N MET A 1 11.91 8.38 -65.56
CA MET A 1 12.43 7.30 -64.67
C MET A 1 13.49 7.86 -63.74
N ILE A 2 13.11 8.79 -62.85
CA ILE A 2 14.05 9.54 -61.98
C ILE A 2 13.37 9.77 -60.60
N TYR A 3 13.17 8.72 -59.81
CA TYR A 3 12.65 8.88 -58.45
C TYR A 3 13.12 7.76 -57.48
N LYS A 4 14.42 7.47 -57.41
CA LYS A 4 14.87 6.43 -56.42
C LYS A 4 16.20 6.73 -55.70
N ILE A 5 16.64 7.97 -55.59
CA ILE A 5 17.95 8.25 -54.94
C ILE A 5 17.84 9.19 -53.71
N PHE A 6 16.66 9.50 -53.19
CA PHE A 6 16.56 10.55 -52.17
C PHE A 6 16.24 10.15 -50.71
N PRO A 7 16.08 8.90 -50.30
CA PRO A 7 15.93 8.66 -48.86
C PRO A 7 17.16 8.12 -48.09
N VAL A 8 18.31 7.89 -48.77
CA VAL A 8 19.48 7.29 -48.08
C VAL A 8 20.43 8.33 -47.49
N ALA A 9 20.43 9.57 -47.99
CA ALA A 9 21.35 10.62 -47.52
C ALA A 9 20.91 11.33 -46.22
N LEU A 10 19.66 11.17 -45.79
CA LEU A 10 19.15 11.83 -44.57
C LEU A 10 19.40 11.03 -43.29
N PHE A 11 19.81 9.76 -43.37
CA PHE A 11 20.03 8.90 -42.21
C PHE A 11 21.46 8.94 -41.67
N LEU A 12 22.40 9.59 -42.32
CA LEU A 12 23.83 9.62 -41.92
C LEU A 12 24.26 10.87 -41.14
N LEU A 13 23.35 11.81 -40.86
CA LEU A 13 23.68 13.05 -40.09
C LEU A 13 23.23 13.05 -38.65
N PHE A 14 22.67 11.95 -38.12
CA PHE A 14 22.19 11.87 -36.73
C PHE A 14 23.07 11.07 -35.78
N SER A 15 24.30 10.73 -36.20
CA SER A 15 25.17 9.81 -35.41
C SER A 15 26.43 10.46 -34.80
N ILE A 16 26.48 11.75 -34.58
CA ILE A 16 27.65 12.40 -33.96
C ILE A 16 27.22 13.44 -32.92
N TYR A 17 26.51 12.99 -31.85
CA TYR A 17 26.46 13.72 -30.59
C TYR A 17 26.34 12.72 -29.44
N THR A 18 27.46 12.06 -29.12
CA THR A 18 27.64 11.45 -27.80
C THR A 18 28.51 12.37 -26.97
N ASP A 19 27.90 13.35 -26.31
CA ASP A 19 28.56 14.08 -25.24
C ASP A 19 28.75 13.12 -24.04
N LYS A 20 30.00 12.81 -23.80
CA LYS A 20 30.45 12.22 -22.54
C LYS A 20 30.35 13.29 -21.45
N THR A 21 29.21 13.47 -20.84
CA THR A 21 29.15 14.12 -19.55
C THR A 21 29.47 13.09 -18.47
N ASN A 22 30.67 13.22 -17.88
CA ASN A 22 31.01 12.58 -16.62
C ASN A 22 30.04 13.06 -15.55
N PHE A 23 28.99 12.28 -15.29
CA PHE A 23 28.09 12.49 -14.17
C PHE A 23 28.72 11.81 -12.96
N SER A 24 29.47 12.57 -12.17
CA SER A 24 29.90 12.17 -10.83
C SER A 24 28.67 12.14 -9.92
N ASP A 25 28.31 10.96 -9.43
CA ASP A 25 27.26 10.74 -8.44
C ASP A 25 27.53 11.48 -7.11
N PRO A 26 26.71 12.45 -6.73
CA PRO A 26 26.64 12.86 -5.34
C PRO A 26 25.19 12.84 -4.80
N ILE A 27 24.44 11.75 -4.96
CA ILE A 27 23.09 11.68 -4.38
C ILE A 27 22.82 10.28 -3.79
N LYS A 28 23.61 9.88 -2.79
CA LYS A 28 23.22 8.79 -1.88
C LYS A 28 22.75 9.27 -0.51
N THR A 29 23.00 10.53 -0.14
CA THR A 29 22.71 11.03 1.21
C THR A 29 21.31 11.68 1.34
N HIS A 30 20.80 12.32 0.29
CA HIS A 30 19.51 12.99 0.34
C HIS A 30 18.30 12.05 0.28
N LYS A 31 18.43 10.86 -0.34
CA LYS A 31 17.31 9.92 -0.45
C LYS A 31 16.96 9.26 0.89
N LYS A 32 17.93 9.08 1.77
CA LYS A 32 17.71 8.48 3.10
C LYS A 32 17.02 9.46 4.06
N VAL A 33 17.39 10.74 4.01
CA VAL A 33 16.79 11.77 4.87
C VAL A 33 15.37 12.11 4.42
N LEU A 34 15.11 12.16 3.11
CA LEU A 34 13.77 12.41 2.58
C LEU A 34 12.81 11.24 2.87
N ALA A 35 13.28 10.00 2.72
CA ALA A 35 12.49 8.82 3.06
C ALA A 35 12.15 8.74 4.56
N CYS A 36 13.11 9.11 5.43
CA CYS A 36 12.89 9.14 6.88
C CYS A 36 11.85 10.21 7.26
N ASN A 37 11.90 11.41 6.66
CA ASN A 37 10.94 12.48 6.93
C ASN A 37 9.53 12.16 6.39
N ILE A 38 9.43 11.47 5.24
CA ILE A 38 8.15 11.03 4.68
C ILE A 38 7.52 9.94 5.56
N ILE A 39 8.29 8.98 6.04
CA ILE A 39 7.81 7.91 6.93
C ILE A 39 7.34 8.52 8.26
N SER A 40 8.11 9.43 8.85
CA SER A 40 7.74 10.10 10.10
C SER A 40 6.45 10.93 9.98
N SER A 41 6.26 11.63 8.86
CA SER A 41 5.04 12.42 8.62
C SER A 41 3.81 11.53 8.32
N SER A 42 4.01 10.36 7.70
CA SER A 42 2.92 9.42 7.46
C SER A 42 2.46 8.72 8.74
N ASP A 43 3.38 8.32 9.62
CA ASP A 43 3.05 7.66 10.88
C ASP A 43 2.31 8.61 11.83
N SER A 44 2.72 9.87 11.95
CA SER A 44 2.01 10.87 12.75
C SER A 44 0.60 11.16 12.22
N ASN A 45 0.41 11.13 10.90
CA ASN A 45 -0.91 11.27 10.29
C ASN A 45 -1.81 10.05 10.59
N ILE A 46 -1.26 8.83 10.52
CA ILE A 46 -1.98 7.59 10.83
C ILE A 46 -2.45 7.57 12.30
N GLU A 47 -1.59 7.97 13.22
CA GLU A 47 -1.96 8.08 14.64
C GLU A 47 -3.06 9.11 14.87
N THR A 48 -3.02 10.22 14.14
CA THR A 48 -4.08 11.23 14.21
C THR A 48 -5.42 10.66 13.72
N ILE A 49 -5.42 9.91 12.62
CA ILE A 49 -6.63 9.23 12.10
C ILE A 49 -7.14 8.22 13.14
N TYR A 50 -6.26 7.41 13.72
CA TYR A 50 -6.62 6.41 14.72
C TYR A 50 -7.25 7.04 15.96
N ASN A 51 -6.65 8.11 16.49
CA ASN A 51 -7.15 8.82 17.68
C ASN A 51 -8.49 9.52 17.44
N ASN A 52 -8.83 9.80 16.18
CA ASN A 52 -10.10 10.40 15.77
C ASN A 52 -11.15 9.36 15.34
N LEU A 53 -10.89 8.05 15.53
CA LEU A 53 -11.87 7.04 15.19
C LEU A 53 -13.09 7.08 16.13
N HIS A 54 -14.25 7.21 15.55
CA HIS A 54 -15.54 7.05 16.23
C HIS A 54 -15.87 5.57 16.37
N SER A 55 -15.83 5.05 17.59
CA SER A 55 -15.95 3.62 17.87
C SER A 55 -17.36 3.07 17.68
N ASN A 56 -18.41 3.88 17.82
CA ASN A 56 -19.83 3.44 17.81
C ASN A 56 -20.08 2.26 18.78
N ASP A 57 -19.53 2.34 20.01
CA ASP A 57 -19.60 1.29 21.05
C ASP A 57 -18.85 -0.01 20.70
N TYR A 58 -18.10 -0.05 19.60
CA TYR A 58 -17.22 -1.15 19.26
C TYR A 58 -15.81 -0.96 19.88
N ASN A 59 -15.09 -2.06 20.06
CA ASN A 59 -13.68 -2.00 20.43
C ASN A 59 -12.86 -1.44 19.28
N LEU A 60 -11.86 -0.62 19.57
CA LEU A 60 -10.89 -0.17 18.58
C LEU A 60 -10.00 -1.35 18.13
N PRO A 61 -9.55 -1.40 16.87
CA PRO A 61 -8.53 -2.34 16.44
C PRO A 61 -7.20 -2.04 17.13
N ASN A 62 -6.28 -3.00 17.11
CA ASN A 62 -4.90 -2.75 17.55
C ASN A 62 -4.26 -1.67 16.65
N LEU A 63 -3.52 -0.73 17.24
CA LEU A 63 -2.91 0.38 16.52
C LEU A 63 -1.95 -0.09 15.42
N GLU A 64 -1.13 -1.12 15.70
CA GLU A 64 -0.18 -1.63 14.70
C GLU A 64 -0.90 -2.30 13.53
N SER A 65 -1.94 -3.11 13.81
CA SER A 65 -2.77 -3.72 12.75
C SER A 65 -3.49 -2.65 11.92
N PHE A 66 -3.97 -1.59 12.54
CA PHE A 66 -4.59 -0.45 11.86
C PHE A 66 -3.58 0.30 10.98
N LYS A 67 -2.35 0.56 11.49
CA LYS A 67 -1.27 1.22 10.74
C LYS A 67 -0.95 0.44 9.46
N GLU A 68 -0.76 -0.87 9.54
CA GLU A 68 -0.43 -1.70 8.39
C GLU A 68 -1.59 -1.75 7.37
N ALA A 69 -2.83 -1.87 7.85
CA ALA A 69 -4.00 -1.85 6.98
C ALA A 69 -4.16 -0.51 6.25
N LEU A 70 -3.91 0.62 6.94
CA LEU A 70 -4.03 1.95 6.35
C LEU A 70 -2.90 2.23 5.34
N LYS A 71 -1.68 1.76 5.58
CA LYS A 71 -0.58 1.79 4.59
C LYS A 71 -0.98 1.04 3.31
N GLY A 72 -1.54 -0.17 3.45
CA GLY A 72 -2.06 -0.95 2.34
C GLY A 72 -3.17 -0.23 1.57
N TYR A 73 -4.11 0.37 2.28
CA TYR A 73 -5.19 1.16 1.70
C TYR A 73 -4.64 2.33 0.86
N TYR A 74 -3.74 3.14 1.42
CA TYR A 74 -3.16 4.27 0.67
C TYR A 74 -2.35 3.82 -0.54
N SER A 75 -1.61 2.73 -0.44
CA SER A 75 -0.90 2.15 -1.59
C SER A 75 -1.84 1.73 -2.73
N LEU A 76 -3.02 1.19 -2.41
CA LEU A 76 -4.05 0.87 -3.41
C LEU A 76 -4.73 2.13 -3.96
N LYS A 77 -4.96 3.13 -3.10
CA LYS A 77 -5.58 4.41 -3.49
C LYS A 77 -4.69 5.17 -4.47
N GLU A 78 -3.38 5.23 -4.24
CA GLU A 78 -2.41 5.82 -5.17
C GLU A 78 -2.41 5.14 -6.55
N LYS A 79 -2.70 3.85 -6.60
CA LYS A 79 -2.83 3.08 -7.85
C LYS A 79 -4.20 3.23 -8.52
N GLY A 80 -5.11 4.01 -7.95
CA GLY A 80 -6.48 4.17 -8.46
C GLY A 80 -7.36 2.93 -8.32
N LEU A 81 -7.00 1.98 -7.44
CA LEU A 81 -7.72 0.72 -7.27
C LEU A 81 -8.81 0.79 -6.18
N VAL A 82 -8.89 1.89 -5.44
CA VAL A 82 -9.89 2.11 -4.40
C VAL A 82 -11.08 2.87 -4.99
N GLN A 83 -12.27 2.28 -4.92
CA GLN A 83 -13.53 2.89 -5.38
C GLN A 83 -14.33 3.53 -4.24
N LYS A 84 -14.17 3.03 -3.00
CA LYS A 84 -14.85 3.53 -1.80
C LYS A 84 -13.85 3.64 -0.67
N ASP A 85 -13.95 4.69 0.13
CA ASP A 85 -13.07 4.91 1.28
C ASP A 85 -13.53 4.07 2.50
N ILE A 86 -13.76 2.78 2.26
CA ILE A 86 -14.11 1.78 3.27
C ILE A 86 -12.92 0.82 3.43
N LEU A 87 -12.42 0.72 4.65
CA LEU A 87 -11.37 -0.20 5.03
C LEU A 87 -11.96 -1.40 5.77
N THR A 88 -11.70 -2.61 5.30
CA THR A 88 -11.96 -3.83 6.07
C THR A 88 -10.64 -4.36 6.61
N LEU A 89 -10.52 -4.40 7.94
CA LEU A 89 -9.35 -4.90 8.67
C LEU A 89 -9.71 -6.21 9.37
N VAL A 90 -8.88 -7.23 9.20
CA VAL A 90 -8.94 -8.47 9.99
C VAL A 90 -7.62 -8.65 10.72
N ASP A 91 -7.65 -8.72 12.04
CA ASP A 91 -6.45 -8.98 12.85
C ASP A 91 -6.38 -10.46 13.22
N PHE A 92 -5.63 -11.23 12.44
CA PHE A 92 -5.43 -12.66 12.68
C PHE A 92 -4.45 -12.98 13.81
N SER A 93 -3.81 -11.98 14.43
CA SER A 93 -3.05 -12.19 15.68
C SER A 93 -3.97 -12.46 16.88
N LEU A 94 -5.25 -12.09 16.76
CA LEU A 94 -6.27 -12.33 17.79
C LEU A 94 -6.93 -13.70 17.61
N SER A 95 -7.47 -14.24 18.72
CA SER A 95 -8.27 -15.45 18.72
C SER A 95 -9.50 -15.34 17.80
N SER A 96 -9.91 -16.47 17.18
CA SER A 96 -11.17 -16.54 16.41
C SER A 96 -12.42 -16.39 17.27
N ASN A 97 -12.29 -16.54 18.58
CA ASN A 97 -13.38 -16.42 19.56
C ASN A 97 -13.67 -14.97 19.96
N VAL A 98 -12.85 -14.01 19.52
CA VAL A 98 -13.09 -12.57 19.74
C VAL A 98 -13.40 -11.86 18.43
N ARG A 99 -14.05 -10.71 18.56
CA ARG A 99 -14.34 -9.85 17.40
C ARG A 99 -13.03 -9.26 16.89
N ARG A 100 -12.55 -9.71 15.72
CA ARG A 100 -11.26 -9.36 15.13
C ARG A 100 -11.38 -8.87 13.69
N LEU A 101 -12.61 -8.60 13.21
CA LEU A 101 -12.89 -7.95 11.95
C LEU A 101 -13.52 -6.59 12.22
N TRP A 102 -13.00 -5.55 11.56
CA TRP A 102 -13.57 -4.19 11.56
C TRP A 102 -13.86 -3.75 10.15
N VAL A 103 -14.98 -3.04 9.99
CA VAL A 103 -15.29 -2.28 8.78
C VAL A 103 -15.32 -0.81 9.18
N ILE A 104 -14.49 0.01 8.55
CA ILE A 104 -14.22 1.39 8.92
C ILE A 104 -14.47 2.28 7.71
N ASP A 105 -15.30 3.30 7.88
CA ASP A 105 -15.45 4.40 6.93
C ASP A 105 -14.36 5.43 7.21
N LEU A 106 -13.41 5.57 6.27
CA LEU A 106 -12.29 6.49 6.39
C LEU A 106 -12.66 7.94 6.04
N ASN A 107 -13.82 8.19 5.40
CA ASN A 107 -14.30 9.55 5.17
C ASN A 107 -14.84 10.18 6.45
N THR A 108 -15.52 9.38 7.28
CA THR A 108 -16.13 9.82 8.53
C THR A 108 -15.33 9.39 9.75
N ASN A 109 -14.23 8.65 9.58
CA ASN A 109 -13.44 8.02 10.64
C ASN A 109 -14.32 7.21 11.61
N THR A 110 -15.27 6.43 11.10
CA THR A 110 -16.27 5.74 11.91
C THR A 110 -16.16 4.23 11.75
N ILE A 111 -16.16 3.48 12.85
CA ILE A 111 -16.29 2.02 12.83
C ILE A 111 -17.75 1.68 12.54
N LEU A 112 -18.01 1.09 11.38
CA LEU A 112 -19.35 0.68 10.96
C LEU A 112 -19.73 -0.68 11.56
N TYR A 113 -18.77 -1.62 11.63
CA TYR A 113 -19.00 -2.97 12.14
C TYR A 113 -17.74 -3.51 12.85
N ASN A 114 -17.97 -4.31 13.89
CA ASN A 114 -16.94 -5.14 14.52
C ASN A 114 -17.53 -6.54 14.75
N SER A 115 -16.93 -7.58 14.16
CA SER A 115 -17.50 -8.92 14.11
C SER A 115 -16.47 -10.02 14.32
N LEU A 116 -16.97 -11.23 14.60
CA LEU A 116 -16.20 -12.46 14.51
C LEU A 116 -15.89 -12.77 13.05
N VAL A 117 -14.74 -13.41 12.83
CA VAL A 117 -14.37 -13.95 11.51
C VAL A 117 -13.61 -15.26 11.70
N ALA A 118 -14.00 -16.30 10.94
CA ALA A 118 -13.28 -17.55 10.88
C ALA A 118 -12.03 -17.43 10.02
N HIS A 119 -11.10 -18.35 10.16
CA HIS A 119 -9.99 -18.59 9.25
C HIS A 119 -10.08 -20.02 8.68
N GLY A 120 -9.22 -20.36 7.73
CA GLY A 120 -9.23 -21.68 7.07
C GLY A 120 -8.98 -22.80 8.07
N ARG A 121 -9.67 -23.94 7.89
CA ARG A 121 -9.57 -25.10 8.79
C ARG A 121 -8.12 -25.59 8.97
N ASN A 122 -7.32 -25.55 7.92
CA ASN A 122 -5.94 -26.03 7.95
C ASN A 122 -4.92 -24.97 8.38
N THR A 123 -5.35 -23.75 8.76
CA THR A 123 -4.46 -22.69 9.19
C THR A 123 -4.27 -22.63 10.71
N GLY A 124 -5.04 -23.38 11.46
CA GLY A 124 -5.01 -23.45 12.93
C GLY A 124 -6.39 -23.70 13.52
N GLU A 125 -6.48 -23.89 14.83
CA GLU A 125 -7.73 -24.09 15.53
C GLU A 125 -8.33 -22.75 15.98
N GLU A 126 -7.77 -22.13 17.01
CA GLU A 126 -8.22 -20.85 17.56
C GLU A 126 -7.49 -19.68 16.94
N PHE A 127 -6.19 -19.83 16.70
CA PHE A 127 -5.32 -18.83 16.12
C PHE A 127 -4.90 -19.25 14.70
N ALA A 128 -4.82 -18.28 13.79
CA ALA A 128 -4.28 -18.52 12.46
C ALA A 128 -2.75 -18.59 12.53
N ASN A 129 -2.17 -19.75 12.31
CA ASN A 129 -0.73 -20.01 12.39
C ASN A 129 -0.05 -20.09 11.02
N SER A 130 -0.80 -20.21 9.93
CA SER A 130 -0.28 -20.26 8.58
C SER A 130 -1.16 -19.49 7.62
N PHE A 131 -0.52 -18.84 6.65
CA PHE A 131 -1.17 -17.98 5.66
C PHE A 131 -0.69 -18.36 4.25
N SER A 132 -1.57 -18.27 3.26
CA SER A 132 -1.23 -18.51 1.87
C SER A 132 -1.95 -17.51 0.96
N ASN A 133 -1.24 -17.00 -0.03
CA ASN A 133 -1.81 -16.21 -1.13
C ASN A 133 -2.04 -17.06 -2.38
N ALA A 134 -1.96 -18.40 -2.28
CA ALA A 134 -2.27 -19.28 -3.39
C ALA A 134 -3.78 -19.29 -3.69
N ASN A 135 -4.14 -19.43 -4.99
CA ASN A 135 -5.53 -19.38 -5.45
C ASN A 135 -6.41 -20.53 -4.94
N SER A 136 -5.84 -21.59 -4.38
CA SER A 136 -6.56 -22.65 -3.68
C SER A 136 -6.14 -22.64 -2.21
N SER A 137 -6.81 -21.84 -1.41
CA SER A 137 -6.76 -21.97 0.04
C SER A 137 -7.75 -23.03 0.48
N TYR A 138 -7.29 -23.99 1.23
CA TYR A 138 -8.06 -25.10 1.75
C TYR A 138 -8.95 -24.68 2.91
#